data_792721322f42589f160969c6091be86c
#
_entry.id   792721322f42589f160969c6091be86c
#
_cell.length_a   1.000
_cell.length_b   1.000
_cell.length_c   1.000
_cell.angle_alpha   90.00
_cell.angle_beta   90.00
_cell.angle_gamma   90.00
#
_symmetry.space_group_name_H-M   'P 1'
#
loop_
_entity.id
_entity.type
_entity.pdbx_description
1 polymer ?
#
loop_
_entity_poly.entity_id
_entity_poly.type
_entity_poly.pdbx_seq_one_letter_code
_entity_poly.pdbx_strand_id
1 'polypeptide(L)'
;MRHLIIFAALGLICAGCAFTQDIDTSRIELPALESTDYIVEYQGYVSSYNALTKTPDWVAYELTKDETYGDAVRDGKYFSPDERVLLPQADDYDYRGSGWTRGHLAPAADFRWSDEAMWETFHFTNCCPQDEDLNNGMWNTLEKKCRTWARKFGKVYIVTGPIVGENRYGTIGDSHVVIPDAFFKAVMVQSGNRWQSIAFVMQNRSYNDNMQNCAMSVDELEGMTGFDFFAAMDDETEALAEKGYRLSFWKL
;
A
#
# COMPACT_ATOMS: atom_id res chain seq x y z
N MET A 1 65.31 -1.79 -5.68
CA MET A 1 64.31 -1.22 -4.75
C MET A 1 63.04 -0.90 -5.53
N ARG A 2 62.00 -1.75 -5.37
CA ARG A 2 60.69 -1.59 -6.02
C ARG A 2 59.75 -1.00 -4.96
N HIS A 3 59.27 0.21 -5.17
CA HIS A 3 58.26 0.83 -4.32
C HIS A 3 56.90 0.26 -4.66
N LEU A 4 56.29 -0.43 -3.68
CA LEU A 4 54.96 -0.93 -3.70
C LEU A 4 54.02 0.23 -3.29
N ILE A 5 53.22 0.74 -4.21
CA ILE A 5 52.18 1.73 -3.92
C ILE A 5 50.92 0.96 -3.58
N ILE A 6 50.52 0.99 -2.32
CA ILE A 6 49.26 0.43 -1.83
C ILE A 6 48.18 1.51 -2.04
N PHE A 7 47.26 1.29 -2.98
CA PHE A 7 46.03 2.07 -3.07
C PHE A 7 45.08 1.58 -2.00
N ALA A 8 44.87 2.38 -0.97
CA ALA A 8 43.76 2.18 -0.05
C ALA A 8 42.49 2.68 -0.72
N ALA A 9 41.60 1.75 -1.14
CA ALA A 9 40.26 2.07 -1.57
C ALA A 9 39.47 2.45 -0.33
N LEU A 10 39.20 3.75 -0.14
CA LEU A 10 38.23 4.23 0.84
C LEU A 10 36.83 3.88 0.30
N GLY A 11 36.26 2.78 0.79
CA GLY A 11 34.88 2.49 0.59
C GLY A 11 34.03 3.52 1.34
N LEU A 12 33.36 4.41 0.61
CA LEU A 12 32.27 5.23 1.15
C LEU A 12 31.12 4.30 1.48
N ILE A 13 31.01 3.91 2.74
CA ILE A 13 29.80 3.31 3.28
C ILE A 13 28.83 4.48 3.42
N CYS A 14 27.92 4.65 2.46
CA CYS A 14 26.71 5.45 2.63
C CYS A 14 25.87 4.73 3.69
N ALA A 15 26.02 5.14 4.95
CA ALA A 15 25.06 4.83 5.97
C ALA A 15 23.76 5.57 5.58
N GLY A 16 22.84 4.87 4.90
CA GLY A 16 21.47 5.32 4.76
C GLY A 16 20.91 5.42 6.17
N CYS A 17 20.72 6.65 6.65
CA CYS A 17 19.89 6.86 7.82
C CYS A 17 18.49 6.41 7.44
N ALA A 18 18.12 5.18 7.82
CA ALA A 18 16.74 4.79 7.93
C ALA A 18 16.11 5.75 8.95
N PHE A 19 15.14 6.55 8.52
CA PHE A 19 14.30 7.31 9.42
C PHE A 19 13.33 6.28 10.04
N THR A 20 13.80 5.56 11.06
CA THR A 20 12.92 4.78 11.93
C THR A 20 12.29 5.76 12.91
N GLN A 21 11.09 6.27 12.58
CA GLN A 21 10.18 6.71 13.62
C GLN A 21 9.95 5.51 14.56
N ASP A 22 9.82 5.77 15.88
CA ASP A 22 9.36 4.74 16.84
C ASP A 22 7.88 4.43 16.53
N ILE A 23 7.65 3.60 15.50
CA ILE A 23 6.31 3.18 15.13
C ILE A 23 5.81 2.13 16.12
N ASP A 24 4.55 2.24 16.52
CA ASP A 24 3.89 1.23 17.36
C ASP A 24 3.64 -0.06 16.54
N THR A 25 4.54 -1.02 16.69
CA THR A 25 4.46 -2.32 16.01
C THR A 25 3.38 -3.24 16.56
N SER A 26 2.62 -2.83 17.59
CA SER A 26 1.46 -3.60 18.08
C SER A 26 0.20 -3.37 17.22
N ARG A 27 0.26 -2.52 16.22
CA ARG A 27 -0.83 -2.22 15.30
C ARG A 27 -1.04 -3.40 14.35
N ILE A 28 -2.26 -3.95 14.35
CA ILE A 28 -2.62 -5.18 13.60
C ILE A 28 -2.47 -5.01 12.09
N GLU A 29 -2.75 -3.82 11.57
CA GLU A 29 -2.66 -3.56 10.13
C GLU A 29 -1.25 -3.54 9.59
N LEU A 30 -0.22 -3.47 10.44
CA LEU A 30 1.16 -3.41 9.95
C LEU A 30 1.66 -4.79 9.53
N PRO A 31 2.31 -4.91 8.36
CA PRO A 31 3.17 -6.03 8.04
C PRO A 31 4.38 -6.09 9.00
N ALA A 32 5.06 -7.23 9.07
CA ALA A 32 6.37 -7.31 9.70
C ALA A 32 7.30 -6.29 9.06
N LEU A 33 7.98 -5.49 9.90
CA LEU A 33 8.86 -4.43 9.43
C LEU A 33 10.28 -4.96 9.24
N GLU A 34 10.87 -4.64 8.10
CA GLU A 34 12.26 -4.93 7.79
C GLU A 34 13.16 -3.72 8.12
N SER A 35 14.41 -3.98 8.46
CA SER A 35 15.39 -2.92 8.78
C SER A 35 15.71 -1.99 7.61
N THR A 36 15.33 -2.37 6.40
CA THR A 36 15.50 -1.61 5.16
C THR A 36 14.29 -0.76 4.78
N ASP A 37 13.18 -0.92 5.49
CA ASP A 37 11.95 -0.17 5.22
C ASP A 37 12.13 1.32 5.51
N TYR A 38 11.65 2.14 4.58
CA TYR A 38 11.53 3.57 4.78
C TYR A 38 10.09 3.92 5.15
N ILE A 39 9.82 3.92 6.45
CA ILE A 39 8.48 4.09 7.00
C ILE A 39 8.13 5.57 7.11
N VAL A 40 6.95 5.93 6.60
CA VAL A 40 6.34 7.26 6.74
C VAL A 40 4.99 7.10 7.41
N GLU A 41 4.84 7.66 8.60
CA GLU A 41 3.58 7.64 9.35
C GLU A 41 2.77 8.89 9.05
N TYR A 42 1.50 8.70 8.76
CA TYR A 42 0.49 9.73 8.50
C TYR A 42 -0.62 9.66 9.56
N GLN A 43 -1.48 10.65 9.60
CA GLN A 43 -2.56 10.69 10.59
C GLN A 43 -3.46 9.45 10.53
N GLY A 44 -3.69 8.91 9.35
CA GLY A 44 -4.63 7.81 9.17
C GLY A 44 -4.04 6.54 8.53
N TYR A 45 -2.77 6.53 8.14
CA TYR A 45 -2.13 5.37 7.52
C TYR A 45 -0.60 5.39 7.68
N VAL A 46 0.02 4.27 7.39
CA VAL A 46 1.48 4.10 7.33
C VAL A 46 1.85 3.67 5.92
N SER A 47 2.93 4.22 5.39
CA SER A 47 3.50 3.85 4.09
C SER A 47 4.94 3.36 4.26
N SER A 48 5.28 2.21 3.70
CA SER A 48 6.67 1.82 3.43
C SER A 48 7.01 2.32 2.03
N TYR A 49 7.86 3.34 1.96
CA TYR A 49 8.19 4.01 0.71
C TYR A 49 9.48 3.48 0.08
N ASN A 50 9.44 3.24 -1.22
CA ASN A 50 10.59 2.76 -1.98
C ASN A 50 11.09 3.81 -2.99
N ALA A 51 12.24 4.40 -2.70
CA ALA A 51 12.85 5.41 -3.55
C ALA A 51 13.39 4.89 -4.89
N LEU A 52 13.60 3.58 -5.03
CA LEU A 52 14.05 2.98 -6.29
C LEU A 52 12.91 2.91 -7.31
N THR A 53 11.73 2.52 -6.85
CA THR A 53 10.51 2.47 -7.67
C THR A 53 9.78 3.81 -7.71
N LYS A 54 10.00 4.67 -6.71
CA LYS A 54 9.26 5.92 -6.43
C LYS A 54 7.77 5.69 -6.22
N THR A 55 7.46 4.54 -5.63
CA THR A 55 6.14 4.11 -5.19
C THR A 55 6.25 3.53 -3.80
N PRO A 56 5.18 3.43 -3.00
CA PRO A 56 5.24 2.64 -1.78
C PRO A 56 5.40 1.14 -2.12
N ASP A 57 6.06 0.38 -1.25
CA ASP A 57 6.03 -1.08 -1.27
C ASP A 57 4.70 -1.58 -0.71
N TRP A 58 4.21 -0.92 0.34
CA TRP A 58 2.87 -1.13 0.90
C TRP A 58 2.37 0.13 1.63
N VAL A 59 1.06 0.19 1.81
CA VAL A 59 0.35 1.14 2.66
C VAL A 59 -0.59 0.36 3.56
N ALA A 60 -0.58 0.65 4.87
CA ALA A 60 -1.37 -0.04 5.87
C ALA A 60 -2.20 0.94 6.69
N TYR A 61 -3.45 0.59 6.97
CA TYR A 61 -4.36 1.40 7.79
C TYR A 61 -5.50 0.59 8.38
N GLU A 62 -5.96 1.05 9.53
CA GLU A 62 -7.23 0.65 10.13
C GLU A 62 -8.33 1.56 9.56
N LEU A 63 -9.49 1.00 9.24
CA LEU A 63 -10.68 1.77 8.89
C LEU A 63 -11.82 1.36 9.80
N THR A 64 -12.21 2.25 10.70
CA THR A 64 -13.35 2.04 11.58
C THR A 64 -14.67 2.40 10.90
N LYS A 65 -15.77 1.90 11.47
CA LYS A 65 -17.12 2.27 11.00
C LYS A 65 -17.32 3.78 10.99
N ASP A 66 -16.87 4.47 12.03
CA ASP A 66 -17.11 5.91 12.19
C ASP A 66 -16.29 6.73 11.20
N GLU A 67 -15.09 6.30 10.85
CA GLU A 67 -14.23 6.91 9.84
C GLU A 67 -14.78 6.81 8.41
N THR A 68 -15.71 5.88 8.16
CA THR A 68 -16.40 5.81 6.85
C THR A 68 -17.37 6.97 6.61
N TYR A 69 -17.55 7.84 7.59
CA TYR A 69 -18.37 9.05 7.54
C TYR A 69 -17.52 10.27 7.74
N GLY A 70 -18.03 11.44 7.30
CA GLY A 70 -17.36 12.73 7.49
C GLY A 70 -17.62 13.66 6.31
N ASP A 71 -17.21 14.92 6.49
CA ASP A 71 -17.52 16.01 5.57
C ASP A 71 -16.30 16.50 4.78
N ALA A 72 -15.10 15.94 5.04
CA ALA A 72 -13.92 16.27 4.25
C ALA A 72 -14.16 15.95 2.77
N VAL A 73 -13.78 16.89 1.90
CA VAL A 73 -13.98 16.82 0.46
C VAL A 73 -12.67 16.79 -0.29
N ARG A 74 -12.67 16.09 -1.41
CA ARG A 74 -11.51 15.96 -2.29
C ARG A 74 -11.17 17.24 -3.05
N ASP A 75 -12.14 18.14 -3.23
CA ASP A 75 -11.98 19.37 -4.01
C ASP A 75 -10.84 20.23 -3.45
N GLY A 76 -9.96 20.70 -4.35
CA GLY A 76 -8.80 21.51 -3.99
C GLY A 76 -7.59 20.73 -3.49
N LYS A 77 -7.64 19.40 -3.41
CA LYS A 77 -6.51 18.54 -3.05
C LYS A 77 -5.85 17.97 -4.30
N TYR A 78 -4.54 18.08 -4.38
CA TYR A 78 -3.74 17.68 -5.54
C TYR A 78 -2.56 16.82 -5.09
N PHE A 79 -2.18 15.86 -5.92
CA PHE A 79 -0.99 15.05 -5.67
C PHE A 79 0.28 15.91 -5.64
N SER A 80 1.11 15.67 -4.64
CA SER A 80 2.40 16.34 -4.45
C SER A 80 3.41 15.42 -3.78
N PRO A 81 4.72 15.67 -3.95
CA PRO A 81 5.74 15.07 -3.11
C PRO A 81 5.48 15.42 -1.63
N ASP A 82 5.84 14.51 -0.73
CA ASP A 82 5.85 14.79 0.70
C ASP A 82 7.18 15.44 1.08
N GLU A 83 7.15 16.68 1.56
CA GLU A 83 8.35 17.43 1.95
C GLU A 83 9.11 16.80 3.13
N ARG A 84 8.47 15.91 3.90
CA ARG A 84 9.11 15.17 5.00
C ARG A 84 10.00 14.03 4.48
N VAL A 85 9.78 13.57 3.26
CA VAL A 85 10.53 12.48 2.63
C VAL A 85 11.66 13.06 1.79
N LEU A 86 12.89 12.91 2.28
CA LEU A 86 14.09 13.44 1.62
C LEU A 86 14.64 12.54 0.50
N LEU A 87 14.00 11.40 0.25
CA LEU A 87 14.34 10.48 -0.83
C LEU A 87 13.74 10.95 -2.15
N PRO A 88 14.27 10.49 -3.31
CA PRO A 88 13.67 10.79 -4.60
C PRO A 88 12.22 10.32 -4.67
N GLN A 89 11.32 11.21 -5.11
CA GLN A 89 9.90 10.97 -5.24
C GLN A 89 9.44 11.21 -6.68
N ALA A 90 8.25 10.68 -7.01
CA ALA A 90 7.50 11.11 -8.18
C ALA A 90 6.96 12.53 -7.99
N ASP A 91 6.63 13.19 -9.10
CA ASP A 91 5.88 14.43 -9.11
C ASP A 91 4.71 14.39 -10.11
N ASP A 92 3.90 15.45 -10.13
CA ASP A 92 2.73 15.55 -11.01
C ASP A 92 3.10 15.54 -12.50
N TYR A 93 4.30 16.02 -12.86
CA TYR A 93 4.75 16.06 -14.27
C TYR A 93 5.06 14.66 -14.80
N ASP A 94 5.51 13.71 -13.95
CA ASP A 94 5.75 12.33 -14.35
C ASP A 94 4.47 11.65 -14.88
N TYR A 95 3.31 12.02 -14.35
CA TYR A 95 2.02 11.42 -14.71
C TYR A 95 1.35 12.12 -15.91
N ARG A 96 1.66 13.39 -16.17
CA ARG A 96 1.01 14.15 -17.25
C ARG A 96 1.33 13.57 -18.61
N GLY A 97 0.28 13.15 -19.34
CA GLY A 97 0.43 12.58 -20.68
C GLY A 97 1.08 11.21 -20.72
N SER A 98 1.32 10.56 -19.58
CA SER A 98 1.93 9.23 -19.49
C SER A 98 0.98 8.09 -19.93
N GLY A 99 -0.33 8.33 -19.95
CA GLY A 99 -1.35 7.31 -20.16
C GLY A 99 -1.75 6.57 -18.88
N TRP A 100 -1.14 6.90 -17.73
CA TRP A 100 -1.44 6.30 -16.45
C TRP A 100 -2.08 7.29 -15.49
N THR A 101 -3.01 6.82 -14.66
CA THR A 101 -3.64 7.64 -13.63
C THR A 101 -2.84 7.58 -12.32
N ARG A 102 -3.09 8.56 -11.46
CA ARG A 102 -2.57 8.59 -10.08
C ARG A 102 -3.47 7.72 -9.22
N GLY A 103 -3.10 6.44 -9.07
CA GLY A 103 -3.84 5.48 -8.27
C GLY A 103 -3.48 5.60 -6.79
N HIS A 104 -4.47 5.87 -5.93
CA HIS A 104 -4.30 5.79 -4.49
C HIS A 104 -4.19 4.34 -4.02
N LEU A 105 -3.38 4.08 -3.00
CA LEU A 105 -3.40 2.83 -2.24
C LEU A 105 -4.37 2.94 -1.05
N ALA A 106 -4.17 3.91 -0.16
CA ALA A 106 -5.15 4.36 0.83
C ALA A 106 -6.06 5.42 0.18
N PRO A 107 -7.33 5.12 -0.14
CA PRO A 107 -8.16 6.02 -0.95
C PRO A 107 -8.69 7.20 -0.13
N ALA A 108 -8.68 8.40 -0.69
CA ALA A 108 -9.18 9.61 -0.04
C ALA A 108 -10.61 9.45 0.56
N ALA A 109 -11.43 8.58 -0.02
CA ALA A 109 -12.79 8.34 0.45
C ALA A 109 -12.87 7.60 1.80
N ASP A 110 -11.78 6.99 2.27
CA ASP A 110 -11.68 6.32 3.58
C ASP A 110 -11.28 7.34 4.69
N PHE A 111 -10.87 8.56 4.32
CA PHE A 111 -10.36 9.60 5.23
C PHE A 111 -11.26 10.83 5.30
N ARG A 112 -12.55 10.67 5.07
CA ARG A 112 -13.52 11.76 5.13
C ARG A 112 -13.76 12.34 6.53
N TRP A 113 -13.27 11.67 7.56
CA TRP A 113 -13.36 12.06 8.96
C TRP A 113 -12.40 13.20 9.34
N SER A 114 -11.36 13.46 8.56
CA SER A 114 -10.40 14.54 8.77
C SER A 114 -9.97 15.14 7.43
N ASP A 115 -9.96 16.46 7.33
CA ASP A 115 -9.50 17.16 6.13
C ASP A 115 -8.00 16.99 5.93
N GLU A 116 -7.24 16.94 7.02
CA GLU A 116 -5.79 16.71 7.03
C GLU A 116 -5.46 15.26 6.64
N ALA A 117 -6.09 14.26 7.28
CA ALA A 117 -5.88 12.86 6.92
C ALA A 117 -6.24 12.59 5.44
N MET A 118 -7.31 13.21 4.93
CA MET A 118 -7.63 13.13 3.52
C MET A 118 -6.56 13.82 2.65
N TRP A 119 -6.07 14.99 3.04
CA TRP A 119 -5.04 15.70 2.29
C TRP A 119 -3.75 14.87 2.20
N GLU A 120 -3.35 14.22 3.29
CA GLU A 120 -2.18 13.35 3.33
C GLU A 120 -2.26 12.20 2.31
N THR A 121 -3.47 11.71 1.96
CA THR A 121 -3.61 10.65 0.94
C THR A 121 -3.16 11.08 -0.46
N PHE A 122 -2.98 12.38 -0.71
CA PHE A 122 -2.51 12.91 -1.98
C PHE A 122 -0.98 13.07 -2.07
N HIS A 123 -0.21 12.51 -1.15
CA HIS A 123 1.23 12.39 -1.33
C HIS A 123 1.60 11.24 -2.28
N PHE A 124 2.67 11.41 -3.06
CA PHE A 124 3.15 10.35 -3.96
C PHE A 124 3.66 9.12 -3.21
N THR A 125 3.92 9.22 -1.91
CA THR A 125 4.16 8.08 -0.99
C THR A 125 2.93 7.18 -0.78
N ASN A 126 1.78 7.54 -1.33
CA ASN A 126 0.54 6.76 -1.34
C ASN A 126 0.00 6.54 -2.77
N CYS A 127 0.83 6.74 -3.79
CA CYS A 127 0.38 6.81 -5.18
C CYS A 127 1.23 5.92 -6.09
N CYS A 128 0.56 5.23 -7.02
CA CYS A 128 1.21 4.45 -8.07
C CYS A 128 0.62 4.77 -9.45
N PRO A 129 1.41 4.61 -10.55
CA PRO A 129 0.86 4.58 -11.89
C PRO A 129 -0.14 3.44 -12.05
N GLN A 130 -1.42 3.76 -12.27
CA GLN A 130 -2.50 2.79 -12.34
C GLN A 130 -3.33 2.96 -13.62
N ASP A 131 -3.72 1.84 -14.23
CA ASP A 131 -4.63 1.81 -15.36
C ASP A 131 -5.96 2.50 -15.00
N GLU A 132 -6.49 3.35 -15.90
CA GLU A 132 -7.67 4.16 -15.62
C GLU A 132 -8.93 3.32 -15.40
N ASP A 133 -9.12 2.27 -16.21
CA ASP A 133 -10.29 1.40 -16.09
C ASP A 133 -10.23 0.54 -14.82
N LEU A 134 -9.03 0.10 -14.41
CA LEU A 134 -8.85 -0.58 -13.14
C LEU A 134 -9.17 0.38 -11.98
N ASN A 135 -8.54 1.56 -11.98
CA ASN A 135 -8.66 2.55 -10.91
C ASN A 135 -10.12 2.98 -10.70
N ASN A 136 -10.82 3.37 -11.77
CA ASN A 136 -12.21 3.80 -11.70
C ASN A 136 -13.22 2.64 -11.59
N GLY A 137 -12.82 1.43 -11.97
CA GLY A 137 -13.65 0.24 -12.07
C GLY A 137 -13.55 -0.70 -10.86
N MET A 138 -12.86 -1.83 -11.05
CA MET A 138 -12.84 -2.93 -10.06
C MET A 138 -12.11 -2.54 -8.78
N TRP A 139 -11.02 -1.77 -8.87
CA TRP A 139 -10.30 -1.28 -7.70
C TRP A 139 -11.17 -0.38 -6.81
N ASN A 140 -11.82 0.63 -7.41
CA ASN A 140 -12.79 1.47 -6.70
C ASN A 140 -13.96 0.67 -6.11
N THR A 141 -14.38 -0.41 -6.78
CA THR A 141 -15.42 -1.30 -6.25
C THR A 141 -14.94 -2.05 -5.01
N LEU A 142 -13.69 -2.53 -5.00
CA LEU A 142 -13.08 -3.17 -3.82
C LEU A 142 -12.97 -2.19 -2.64
N GLU A 143 -12.57 -0.94 -2.87
CA GLU A 143 -12.53 0.11 -1.85
C GLU A 143 -13.92 0.37 -1.24
N LYS A 144 -14.96 0.43 -2.05
CA LYS A 144 -16.35 0.54 -1.57
C LYS A 144 -16.76 -0.68 -0.73
N LYS A 145 -16.26 -1.88 -1.06
CA LYS A 145 -16.45 -3.09 -0.25
C LYS A 145 -15.76 -2.97 1.11
N CYS A 146 -14.51 -2.48 1.16
CA CYS A 146 -13.80 -2.25 2.44
C CYS A 146 -14.60 -1.33 3.37
N ARG A 147 -15.11 -0.20 2.87
CA ARG A 147 -16.02 0.67 3.65
C ARG A 147 -17.29 -0.04 4.10
N THR A 148 -17.87 -0.89 3.27
CA THR A 148 -19.05 -1.69 3.63
C THR A 148 -18.73 -2.68 4.74
N TRP A 149 -17.57 -3.33 4.69
CA TRP A 149 -17.12 -4.26 5.72
C TRP A 149 -16.78 -3.53 7.03
N ALA A 150 -16.15 -2.35 6.98
CA ALA A 150 -15.94 -1.52 8.16
C ALA A 150 -17.26 -1.17 8.86
N ARG A 151 -18.29 -0.77 8.09
CA ARG A 151 -19.63 -0.51 8.64
C ARG A 151 -20.31 -1.76 9.21
N LYS A 152 -20.09 -2.91 8.62
CA LYS A 152 -20.70 -4.19 9.03
C LYS A 152 -20.02 -4.77 10.27
N PHE A 153 -18.70 -4.76 10.33
CA PHE A 153 -17.92 -5.43 11.37
C PHE A 153 -17.42 -4.47 12.46
N GLY A 154 -17.63 -3.16 12.27
CA GLY A 154 -17.13 -2.11 13.16
C GLY A 154 -15.76 -1.58 12.77
N LYS A 155 -14.91 -2.42 12.19
CA LYS A 155 -13.53 -2.11 11.81
C LYS A 155 -13.01 -3.11 10.78
N VAL A 156 -12.11 -2.66 9.91
CA VAL A 156 -11.28 -3.49 9.04
C VAL A 156 -9.82 -3.03 9.12
N TYR A 157 -8.90 -3.97 9.01
CA TYR A 157 -7.47 -3.73 8.88
C TYR A 157 -7.08 -4.01 7.43
N ILE A 158 -6.35 -3.11 6.80
CA ILE A 158 -6.06 -3.14 5.38
C ILE A 158 -4.58 -2.95 5.15
N VAL A 159 -3.98 -3.85 4.35
CA VAL A 159 -2.67 -3.64 3.74
C VAL A 159 -2.83 -3.69 2.23
N THR A 160 -2.24 -2.76 1.53
CA THR A 160 -2.39 -2.63 0.08
C THR A 160 -1.10 -2.13 -0.54
N GLY A 161 -0.76 -2.60 -1.72
CA GLY A 161 0.48 -2.20 -2.37
C GLY A 161 0.55 -2.61 -3.83
N PRO A 162 1.59 -2.15 -4.54
CA PRO A 162 1.92 -2.60 -5.86
C PRO A 162 2.63 -3.95 -5.82
N ILE A 163 2.53 -4.71 -6.91
CA ILE A 163 3.39 -5.83 -7.23
C ILE A 163 4.25 -5.42 -8.43
N VAL A 164 5.55 -5.24 -8.17
CA VAL A 164 6.55 -4.93 -9.19
C VAL A 164 7.29 -6.23 -9.48
N GLY A 165 6.86 -6.96 -10.50
CA GLY A 165 7.44 -8.24 -10.87
C GLY A 165 8.38 -8.13 -12.06
N GLU A 166 7.88 -8.43 -13.25
CA GLU A 166 8.67 -8.43 -14.49
C GLU A 166 8.90 -7.03 -15.10
N ASN A 167 8.37 -5.98 -14.46
CA ASN A 167 8.39 -4.59 -14.96
C ASN A 167 7.88 -4.47 -16.42
N ARG A 168 6.74 -5.09 -16.69
CA ARG A 168 6.15 -5.25 -18.03
C ARG A 168 5.86 -3.91 -18.72
N TYR A 169 5.53 -2.90 -17.94
CA TYR A 169 5.09 -1.60 -18.45
C TYR A 169 6.19 -0.52 -18.42
N GLY A 170 7.35 -0.82 -17.80
CA GLY A 170 8.46 0.13 -17.69
C GLY A 170 8.21 1.23 -16.66
N THR A 171 8.53 2.47 -17.03
CA THR A 171 8.45 3.63 -16.12
C THR A 171 7.76 4.81 -16.80
N ILE A 172 7.28 5.78 -16.00
CA ILE A 172 6.74 7.06 -16.47
C ILE A 172 7.63 8.23 -16.03
N GLY A 173 7.54 9.30 -16.79
CA GLY A 173 8.15 10.60 -16.50
C GLY A 173 9.67 10.63 -16.44
N ASP A 174 10.20 11.80 -16.18
CA ASP A 174 11.65 12.04 -16.08
C ASP A 174 12.22 11.43 -14.78
N SER A 175 11.38 11.26 -13.76
CA SER A 175 11.77 10.59 -12.51
C SER A 175 11.85 9.07 -12.63
N HIS A 176 11.42 8.48 -13.76
CA HIS A 176 11.40 7.03 -13.98
C HIS A 176 10.59 6.29 -12.90
N VAL A 177 9.35 6.73 -12.61
CA VAL A 177 8.45 6.09 -11.67
C VAL A 177 8.03 4.74 -12.24
N VAL A 178 8.27 3.66 -11.50
CA VAL A 178 7.97 2.29 -11.96
C VAL A 178 6.46 2.08 -12.06
N ILE A 179 6.02 1.50 -13.18
CA ILE A 179 4.62 1.10 -13.37
C ILE A 179 4.45 -0.32 -12.82
N PRO A 180 3.63 -0.53 -11.77
CA PRO A 180 3.40 -1.87 -11.22
C PRO A 180 2.75 -2.82 -12.22
N ASP A 181 3.09 -4.12 -12.15
CA ASP A 181 2.43 -5.16 -12.93
C ASP A 181 1.04 -5.49 -12.40
N ALA A 182 0.84 -5.36 -11.08
CA ALA A 182 -0.41 -5.62 -10.39
C ALA A 182 -0.51 -4.82 -9.08
N PHE A 183 -1.67 -4.90 -8.45
CA PHE A 183 -1.91 -4.36 -7.10
C PHE A 183 -2.50 -5.45 -6.22
N PHE A 184 -2.13 -5.44 -4.95
CA PHE A 184 -2.74 -6.29 -3.93
C PHE A 184 -3.51 -5.47 -2.89
N LYS A 185 -4.47 -6.13 -2.25
CA LYS A 185 -5.15 -5.63 -1.05
C LYS A 185 -5.50 -6.80 -0.14
N ALA A 186 -4.87 -6.86 1.04
CA ALA A 186 -5.20 -7.78 2.12
C ALA A 186 -6.14 -7.08 3.11
N VAL A 187 -7.16 -7.79 3.57
CA VAL A 187 -8.17 -7.26 4.49
C VAL A 187 -8.42 -8.26 5.61
N MET A 188 -8.34 -7.79 6.85
CA MET A 188 -8.63 -8.56 8.06
C MET A 188 -9.78 -7.93 8.83
N VAL A 189 -10.66 -8.75 9.40
CA VAL A 189 -11.77 -8.33 10.27
C VAL A 189 -11.93 -9.26 11.46
N GLN A 190 -12.40 -8.72 12.57
CA GLN A 190 -12.89 -9.52 13.68
C GLN A 190 -14.42 -9.62 13.62
N SER A 191 -14.95 -10.85 13.66
CA SER A 191 -16.40 -11.11 13.68
C SER A 191 -16.74 -12.01 14.87
N GLY A 192 -17.25 -11.41 15.95
CA GLY A 192 -17.36 -12.05 17.26
C GLY A 192 -15.97 -12.41 17.78
N ASN A 193 -15.74 -13.68 18.11
CA ASN A 193 -14.46 -14.18 18.61
C ASN A 193 -13.59 -14.79 17.49
N ARG A 194 -13.88 -14.50 16.23
CA ARG A 194 -13.14 -15.09 15.10
C ARG A 194 -12.58 -14.02 14.21
N TRP A 195 -11.34 -14.19 13.82
CA TRP A 195 -10.70 -13.42 12.76
C TRP A 195 -10.96 -14.04 11.39
N GLN A 196 -11.11 -13.22 10.39
CA GLN A 196 -11.34 -13.62 9.00
C GLN A 196 -10.57 -12.68 8.09
N SER A 197 -9.83 -13.24 7.16
CA SER A 197 -9.10 -12.46 6.16
C SER A 197 -9.52 -12.82 4.74
N ILE A 198 -9.15 -11.98 3.82
CA ILE A 198 -9.23 -12.18 2.37
C ILE A 198 -8.20 -11.27 1.72
N ALA A 199 -7.60 -11.75 0.65
CA ALA A 199 -6.69 -10.96 -0.17
C ALA A 199 -7.19 -10.90 -1.63
N PHE A 200 -6.76 -9.89 -2.35
CA PHE A 200 -7.03 -9.69 -3.77
C PHE A 200 -5.75 -9.30 -4.49
N VAL A 201 -5.57 -9.86 -5.68
CA VAL A 201 -4.54 -9.41 -6.62
C VAL A 201 -5.20 -9.06 -7.95
N MET A 202 -4.99 -7.84 -8.42
CA MET A 202 -5.52 -7.33 -9.68
C MET A 202 -4.37 -6.85 -10.55
N GLN A 203 -4.26 -7.39 -11.77
CA GLN A 203 -3.28 -6.92 -12.74
C GLN A 203 -3.55 -5.45 -13.08
N ASN A 204 -2.51 -4.68 -13.35
CA ASN A 204 -2.61 -3.25 -13.68
C ASN A 204 -3.10 -3.05 -15.13
N ARG A 205 -4.37 -3.38 -15.35
CA ARG A 205 -5.05 -3.30 -16.65
C ARG A 205 -6.57 -3.26 -16.49
N SER A 206 -7.27 -2.94 -17.55
CA SER A 206 -8.72 -3.04 -17.62
C SER A 206 -9.22 -4.47 -17.34
N TYR A 207 -10.31 -4.58 -16.59
CA TYR A 207 -10.94 -5.84 -16.22
C TYR A 207 -12.39 -5.92 -16.73
N ASN A 208 -12.68 -7.03 -17.44
CA ASN A 208 -14.04 -7.48 -17.74
C ASN A 208 -14.38 -8.76 -16.97
N ASP A 209 -13.84 -8.92 -15.75
CA ASP A 209 -13.93 -10.13 -14.95
C ASP A 209 -14.66 -9.88 -13.62
N ASN A 210 -14.92 -10.95 -12.87
CA ASN A 210 -15.54 -10.88 -11.55
C ASN A 210 -14.46 -10.72 -10.48
N MET A 211 -14.68 -9.82 -9.52
CA MET A 211 -13.78 -9.62 -8.37
C MET A 211 -13.48 -10.92 -7.61
N GLN A 212 -14.41 -11.87 -7.59
CA GLN A 212 -14.21 -13.17 -6.94
C GLN A 212 -13.03 -13.97 -7.53
N ASN A 213 -12.72 -13.76 -8.82
CA ASN A 213 -11.61 -14.43 -9.50
C ASN A 213 -10.24 -13.80 -9.15
N CYS A 214 -10.25 -12.64 -8.51
CA CYS A 214 -9.06 -11.96 -8.00
C CYS A 214 -8.81 -12.27 -6.52
N ALA A 215 -9.72 -13.00 -5.86
CA ALA A 215 -9.64 -13.30 -4.44
C ALA A 215 -8.73 -14.50 -4.17
N MET A 216 -7.97 -14.44 -3.09
CA MET A 216 -7.09 -15.48 -2.58
C MET A 216 -6.99 -15.43 -1.06
N SER A 217 -6.31 -16.39 -0.44
CA SER A 217 -5.95 -16.31 0.97
C SER A 217 -4.83 -15.30 1.21
N VAL A 218 -4.67 -14.86 2.45
CA VAL A 218 -3.53 -14.00 2.82
C VAL A 218 -2.23 -14.80 2.73
N ASP A 219 -2.18 -16.08 3.19
CA ASP A 219 -1.02 -16.97 3.02
C ASP A 219 -0.55 -17.07 1.55
N GLU A 220 -1.52 -17.15 0.58
CA GLU A 220 -1.17 -17.18 -0.85
C GLU A 220 -0.57 -15.84 -1.29
N LEU A 221 -1.08 -14.72 -0.78
CA LEU A 221 -0.54 -13.39 -1.10
C LEU A 221 0.86 -13.21 -0.50
N GLU A 222 1.10 -13.66 0.72
CA GLU A 222 2.43 -13.65 1.37
C GLU A 222 3.46 -14.43 0.57
N GLY A 223 3.07 -15.63 0.10
CA GLY A 223 3.91 -16.42 -0.80
C GLY A 223 4.26 -15.72 -2.12
N MET A 224 3.44 -14.76 -2.57
CA MET A 224 3.69 -13.97 -3.78
C MET A 224 4.54 -12.72 -3.53
N THR A 225 4.34 -12.05 -2.39
CA THR A 225 4.93 -10.73 -2.10
C THR A 225 6.17 -10.82 -1.23
N GLY A 226 6.28 -11.88 -0.41
CA GLY A 226 7.31 -12.03 0.61
C GLY A 226 7.07 -11.18 1.85
N PHE A 227 5.96 -10.46 1.95
CA PHE A 227 5.56 -9.76 3.16
C PHE A 227 4.87 -10.73 4.12
N ASP A 228 4.97 -10.47 5.41
CA ASP A 228 4.26 -11.10 6.51
C ASP A 228 3.22 -10.09 7.00
N PHE A 229 1.95 -10.33 6.66
CA PHE A 229 0.88 -9.38 6.93
C PHE A 229 0.28 -9.60 8.32
N PHE A 230 -0.22 -8.51 8.94
CA PHE A 230 -0.90 -8.55 10.25
C PHE A 230 -0.03 -9.13 11.39
N ALA A 231 1.28 -9.02 11.27
CA ALA A 231 2.31 -9.64 12.12
C ALA A 231 2.25 -9.28 13.63
N ALA A 232 1.40 -8.34 14.04
CA ALA A 232 1.17 -8.04 15.46
C ALA A 232 0.19 -9.02 16.14
N MET A 233 -0.42 -9.92 15.38
CA MET A 233 -1.30 -10.96 15.93
C MET A 233 -0.48 -12.07 16.57
N ASP A 234 -1.11 -12.90 17.43
CA ASP A 234 -0.45 -14.13 17.86
C ASP A 234 -0.46 -15.16 16.72
N ASP A 235 0.66 -15.87 16.55
CA ASP A 235 0.93 -16.79 15.42
C ASP A 235 -0.19 -17.80 15.16
N GLU A 236 -0.85 -18.33 16.23
CA GLU A 236 -1.91 -19.32 16.09
C GLU A 236 -3.19 -18.70 15.50
N THR A 237 -3.56 -17.51 15.98
CA THR A 237 -4.74 -16.76 15.51
C THR A 237 -4.53 -16.28 14.08
N GLU A 238 -3.36 -15.74 13.77
CA GLU A 238 -2.95 -15.27 12.46
C GLU A 238 -3.03 -16.41 11.43
N ALA A 239 -2.28 -17.51 11.64
CA ALA A 239 -2.29 -18.68 10.75
C ALA A 239 -3.69 -19.28 10.54
N LEU A 240 -4.58 -19.21 11.54
CA LEU A 240 -5.97 -19.65 11.39
C LEU A 240 -6.81 -18.70 10.56
N ALA A 241 -6.54 -17.39 10.63
CA ALA A 241 -7.28 -16.38 9.90
C ALA A 241 -6.87 -16.33 8.42
N GLU A 242 -5.60 -16.55 8.12
CA GLU A 242 -4.97 -16.28 6.82
C GLU A 242 -4.99 -17.44 5.84
N LYS A 243 -5.02 -18.68 6.33
CA LYS A 243 -4.97 -19.90 5.51
C LYS A 243 -6.10 -20.07 4.50
N GLY A 244 -7.14 -19.24 4.56
CA GLY A 244 -8.25 -19.35 3.62
C GLY A 244 -9.37 -18.35 3.88
N TYR A 245 -10.24 -18.22 2.90
CA TYR A 245 -11.35 -17.27 2.91
C TYR A 245 -12.66 -17.93 2.46
N ARG A 246 -13.79 -17.27 2.75
CA ARG A 246 -15.12 -17.71 2.31
C ARG A 246 -15.84 -16.57 1.61
N LEU A 247 -16.07 -16.68 0.29
CA LEU A 247 -16.74 -15.66 -0.51
C LEU A 247 -18.13 -15.27 0.05
N SER A 248 -18.89 -16.25 0.60
CA SER A 248 -20.20 -16.01 1.19
C SER A 248 -20.15 -15.14 2.45
N PHE A 249 -19.05 -15.17 3.21
CA PHE A 249 -18.85 -14.31 4.37
C PHE A 249 -18.65 -12.85 3.94
N TRP A 250 -17.84 -12.64 2.92
CA TRP A 250 -17.47 -11.32 2.39
C TRP A 250 -18.53 -10.70 1.49
N LYS A 251 -19.43 -11.49 0.92
CA LYS A 251 -20.51 -11.04 0.00
C LYS A 251 -19.95 -10.21 -1.16
N LEU A 252 -18.99 -10.80 -1.88
CA LEU A 252 -18.41 -10.22 -3.09
C LEU A 252 -19.41 -10.12 -4.23
#